data_8a8301097b589f3a8736dddf7092a818
#
_entry.id   8a8301097b589f3a8736dddf7092a818
#
_cell.length_a   1.000
_cell.length_b   1.000
_cell.length_c   1.000
_cell.angle_alpha   90.00
_cell.angle_beta   90.00
_cell.angle_gamma   90.00
#
_symmetry.space_group_name_H-M   'P 1'
#
loop_
_entity.id
_entity.type
_entity.pdbx_description
1 polymer ?
#
loop_
_entity_poly.entity_id
_entity_poly.type
_entity_poly.pdbx_seq_one_letter_code
_entity_poly.pdbx_strand_id
1 'polypeptide(L)'
;MAHIFIDEKGPQESFQISDPFNWKEKIKYGADQMHGFVADIWYMSDENLLNFEQELLKLESEFMEKRQSPVKELKASILLGRSFNKFGIASMNNREVDFYQNLIKLCQKYNSENMLLSVNKMSVIVNARLLEWIYTIDEKRLIDNPYLFMYTIIKYFDVEASQLAIETLLDKDKTVNELLTVIQNEMNLIISSQSKNKRMAPQVNEYKLIVKVIKNSKHYAKELADEPHFDWNKVIFDMDLWLSERHLVQNENSESIICHLDNGIPDQYFTKFNFKEVRKGCNSKEVVGVRVADYFVGIAGGYIKNLRRDNLYNPDSPEEPKRLPKEWFDFNENQFSLVKNLADFFFDDSQYSFVVDTYFDNEEFFRAFLTYVSTYKDFQDFSCIGGEVHTEKVFAQYHQFSLDRWQLAIPTASAVRKLYGSYRNGVNKGDVRPL
;
A
#
# COMPACT_ATOMS: atom_id res chain seq x y z
N MET A 1 16.41 -24.34 -8.60
CA MET A 1 15.02 -23.88 -8.82
C MET A 1 14.61 -23.02 -7.65
N ALA A 2 13.65 -22.14 -7.86
CA ALA A 2 13.08 -21.30 -6.81
C ALA A 2 11.57 -21.20 -6.95
N HIS A 3 10.92 -20.76 -5.90
CA HIS A 3 9.49 -20.61 -5.82
C HIS A 3 9.12 -19.20 -5.40
N ILE A 4 8.10 -18.64 -6.06
CA ILE A 4 7.44 -17.41 -5.69
C ILE A 4 6.00 -17.74 -5.32
N PHE A 5 5.54 -17.23 -4.20
CA PHE A 5 4.19 -17.42 -3.71
C PHE A 5 3.55 -16.05 -3.52
N ILE A 6 2.33 -15.88 -4.02
CA ILE A 6 1.64 -14.59 -4.01
C ILE A 6 0.27 -14.77 -3.38
N ASP A 7 0.02 -13.94 -2.37
CA ASP A 7 -1.31 -13.77 -1.76
C ASP A 7 -1.62 -12.28 -1.59
N GLU A 8 -2.89 -11.93 -1.44
CA GLU A 8 -3.31 -10.55 -1.33
C GLU A 8 -4.43 -10.34 -0.30
N LYS A 9 -4.55 -9.09 0.12
CA LYS A 9 -5.61 -8.62 0.99
C LYS A 9 -6.23 -7.34 0.47
N GLY A 10 -7.52 -7.38 0.28
CA GLY A 10 -8.33 -6.28 -0.26
C GLY A 10 -9.09 -6.73 -1.50
N PRO A 11 -10.08 -5.97 -1.94
CA PRO A 11 -10.87 -6.35 -3.11
C PRO A 11 -10.04 -6.21 -4.39
N GLN A 12 -9.95 -7.27 -5.15
CA GLN A 12 -9.42 -7.30 -6.51
C GLN A 12 -10.51 -7.10 -7.57
N GLU A 13 -11.77 -7.16 -7.18
CA GLU A 13 -12.91 -7.10 -8.07
C GLU A 13 -12.98 -5.74 -8.77
N SER A 14 -13.54 -5.73 -9.96
CA SER A 14 -13.87 -4.48 -10.66
C SER A 14 -14.77 -3.62 -9.75
N PHE A 15 -14.43 -2.34 -9.63
CA PHE A 15 -15.23 -1.37 -8.89
C PHE A 15 -16.48 -1.00 -9.70
N GLN A 16 -17.34 -1.99 -10.01
CA GLN A 16 -18.61 -1.75 -10.68
C GLN A 16 -19.53 -0.92 -9.78
N ILE A 17 -19.67 0.34 -10.10
CA ILE A 17 -20.46 1.27 -9.33
C ILE A 17 -21.73 1.57 -10.12
N SER A 18 -22.67 0.64 -10.02
CA SER A 18 -24.03 0.81 -10.57
C SER A 18 -24.91 1.76 -9.75
N ASP A 19 -24.45 2.14 -8.54
CA ASP A 19 -25.20 3.00 -7.61
C ASP A 19 -24.23 3.87 -6.82
N PRO A 20 -24.01 5.14 -7.25
CA PRO A 20 -23.08 6.05 -6.59
C PRO A 20 -23.51 6.45 -5.17
N PHE A 21 -24.79 6.28 -4.77
CA PHE A 21 -25.25 6.63 -3.42
C PHE A 21 -24.69 5.70 -2.33
N ASN A 22 -24.44 4.42 -2.65
CA ASN A 22 -23.90 3.42 -1.72
C ASN A 22 -22.44 3.03 -2.02
N TRP A 23 -21.67 3.93 -2.62
CA TRP A 23 -20.33 3.65 -3.09
C TRP A 23 -19.39 3.11 -2.00
N LYS A 24 -19.47 3.64 -0.76
CA LYS A 24 -18.62 3.19 0.36
C LYS A 24 -18.80 1.72 0.70
N GLU A 25 -20.02 1.22 0.62
CA GLU A 25 -20.30 -0.20 0.85
C GLU A 25 -19.81 -1.05 -0.32
N LYS A 26 -20.06 -0.60 -1.55
CA LYS A 26 -19.73 -1.36 -2.76
C LYS A 26 -18.23 -1.53 -2.97
N ILE A 27 -17.46 -0.46 -2.83
CA ILE A 27 -15.99 -0.55 -2.96
C ILE A 27 -15.30 -0.86 -1.62
N LYS A 28 -16.08 -1.14 -0.57
CA LYS A 28 -15.56 -1.41 0.77
C LYS A 28 -14.58 -0.31 1.22
N TYR A 29 -15.09 0.93 1.30
CA TYR A 29 -14.31 2.13 1.65
C TYR A 29 -14.75 2.75 3.00
N GLY A 30 -15.45 1.97 3.84
CA GLY A 30 -15.85 2.37 5.19
C GLY A 30 -14.65 2.55 6.13
N ALA A 31 -14.88 3.18 7.29
CA ALA A 31 -13.84 3.46 8.27
C ALA A 31 -13.09 2.20 8.74
N ASP A 32 -13.78 1.07 8.87
CA ASP A 32 -13.22 -0.21 9.30
C ASP A 32 -12.78 -1.11 8.14
N GLN A 33 -12.67 -0.56 6.93
CA GLN A 33 -12.33 -1.34 5.74
C GLN A 33 -10.96 -0.95 5.20
N MET A 34 -10.36 -1.84 4.41
CA MET A 34 -9.10 -1.55 3.74
C MET A 34 -9.33 -0.59 2.58
N HIS A 35 -8.66 0.57 2.63
CA HIS A 35 -8.66 1.56 1.56
C HIS A 35 -7.61 1.28 0.48
N GLY A 36 -6.94 0.17 0.60
CA GLY A 36 -5.96 -0.31 -0.36
C GLY A 36 -6.05 -1.80 -0.56
N PHE A 37 -5.42 -2.23 -1.61
CA PHE A 37 -5.02 -3.59 -1.89
C PHE A 37 -3.58 -3.76 -1.42
N VAL A 38 -3.28 -4.84 -0.75
CA VAL A 38 -1.92 -5.19 -0.32
C VAL A 38 -1.64 -6.61 -0.80
N ALA A 39 -0.52 -6.81 -1.47
CA ALA A 39 -0.05 -8.13 -1.86
C ALA A 39 1.30 -8.42 -1.23
N ASP A 40 1.52 -9.67 -0.89
CA ASP A 40 2.79 -10.19 -0.44
C ASP A 40 3.32 -11.17 -1.48
N ILE A 41 4.56 -10.94 -1.91
CA ILE A 41 5.29 -11.84 -2.79
C ILE A 41 6.42 -12.45 -1.98
N TRP A 42 6.25 -13.71 -1.61
CA TRP A 42 7.22 -14.45 -0.81
C TRP A 42 8.04 -15.39 -1.70
N TYR A 43 9.36 -15.33 -1.54
CA TYR A 43 10.33 -16.09 -2.34
C TYR A 43 11.11 -17.08 -1.47
N MET A 44 11.31 -18.28 -2.00
CA MET A 44 12.11 -19.32 -1.37
C MET A 44 12.85 -20.18 -2.42
N SER A 45 14.12 -20.53 -2.16
CA SER A 45 14.83 -21.50 -2.98
C SER A 45 14.26 -22.91 -2.77
N ASP A 46 14.28 -23.71 -3.83
CA ASP A 46 13.77 -25.09 -3.83
C ASP A 46 14.48 -26.00 -2.80
N GLU A 47 15.79 -25.76 -2.60
CA GLU A 47 16.60 -26.53 -1.64
C GLU A 47 16.21 -26.32 -0.17
N ASN A 48 15.68 -25.13 0.14
CA ASN A 48 15.27 -24.75 1.50
C ASN A 48 13.77 -25.02 1.76
N LEU A 49 12.96 -25.09 0.72
CA LEU A 49 11.51 -25.11 0.84
C LEU A 49 10.98 -26.28 1.68
N LEU A 50 11.45 -27.51 1.43
CA LEU A 50 10.97 -28.70 2.15
C LEU A 50 11.27 -28.64 3.66
N ASN A 51 12.47 -28.20 4.01
CA ASN A 51 12.85 -28.09 5.42
C ASN A 51 12.09 -26.95 6.11
N PHE A 52 11.91 -25.84 5.42
CA PHE A 52 11.09 -24.72 5.89
C PHE A 52 9.66 -25.19 6.14
N GLU A 53 9.04 -25.90 5.20
CA GLU A 53 7.67 -26.40 5.33
C GLU A 53 7.50 -27.30 6.56
N GLN A 54 8.42 -28.20 6.82
CA GLN A 54 8.38 -29.06 8.00
C GLN A 54 8.45 -28.28 9.32
N GLU A 55 9.34 -27.29 9.41
CA GLU A 55 9.46 -26.46 10.61
C GLU A 55 8.26 -25.52 10.78
N LEU A 56 7.70 -24.98 9.69
CA LEU A 56 6.49 -24.16 9.76
C LEU A 56 5.28 -25.00 10.24
N LEU A 57 5.09 -26.20 9.70
CA LEU A 57 4.00 -27.10 10.14
C LEU A 57 4.10 -27.42 11.64
N LYS A 58 5.33 -27.55 12.15
CA LYS A 58 5.56 -27.73 13.59
C LYS A 58 5.16 -26.46 14.37
N LEU A 59 5.57 -25.28 13.92
CA LEU A 59 5.23 -24.01 14.54
C LEU A 59 3.71 -23.79 14.56
N GLU A 60 3.02 -24.09 13.46
CA GLU A 60 1.57 -24.03 13.34
C GLU A 60 0.86 -25.00 14.31
N SER A 61 1.37 -26.25 14.41
CA SER A 61 0.82 -27.25 15.32
C SER A 61 0.94 -26.81 16.78
N GLU A 62 2.11 -26.32 17.19
CA GLU A 62 2.38 -25.78 18.53
C GLU A 62 1.47 -24.59 18.87
N PHE A 63 1.19 -23.72 17.89
CA PHE A 63 0.24 -22.63 18.06
C PHE A 63 -1.18 -23.12 18.22
N MET A 64 -1.61 -24.11 17.42
CA MET A 64 -2.97 -24.68 17.45
C MET A 64 -3.24 -25.48 18.72
N GLU A 65 -2.28 -26.25 19.22
CA GLU A 65 -2.42 -27.02 20.48
C GLU A 65 -2.70 -26.13 21.69
N LYS A 66 -2.15 -24.93 21.70
CA LYS A 66 -2.36 -23.93 22.74
C LYS A 66 -3.72 -23.20 22.64
N ARG A 67 -4.53 -23.48 21.62
CA ARG A 67 -5.87 -22.90 21.44
C ARG A 67 -6.94 -23.75 22.10
N GLN A 68 -7.92 -23.07 22.69
CA GLN A 68 -9.09 -23.73 23.27
C GLN A 68 -10.10 -24.23 22.20
N SER A 69 -10.05 -23.71 20.99
CA SER A 69 -10.98 -24.03 19.92
C SER A 69 -10.21 -24.60 18.72
N PRO A 70 -10.55 -25.82 18.25
CA PRO A 70 -9.92 -26.40 17.07
C PRO A 70 -10.26 -25.59 15.82
N VAL A 71 -9.27 -25.39 14.96
CA VAL A 71 -9.44 -24.79 13.63
C VAL A 71 -8.98 -25.75 12.57
N LYS A 72 -9.66 -25.76 11.42
CA LYS A 72 -9.31 -26.67 10.30
C LYS A 72 -8.11 -26.18 9.51
N GLU A 73 -7.84 -24.89 9.58
CA GLU A 73 -6.78 -24.19 8.84
C GLU A 73 -6.35 -22.96 9.63
N LEU A 74 -5.06 -22.75 9.74
CA LEU A 74 -4.51 -21.54 10.31
C LEU A 74 -4.43 -20.47 9.21
N LYS A 75 -5.08 -19.33 9.45
CA LYS A 75 -5.09 -18.16 8.57
C LYS A 75 -4.63 -16.92 9.33
N ALA A 76 -4.16 -15.89 8.62
CA ALA A 76 -3.76 -14.64 9.24
C ALA A 76 -4.82 -14.06 10.19
N SER A 77 -6.10 -14.11 9.81
CA SER A 77 -7.21 -13.63 10.65
C SER A 77 -7.34 -14.37 11.99
N ILE A 78 -6.89 -15.62 12.05
CA ILE A 78 -6.86 -16.44 13.26
C ILE A 78 -5.62 -16.12 14.11
N LEU A 79 -4.48 -15.94 13.46
CA LEU A 79 -3.20 -15.56 14.11
C LEU A 79 -3.27 -14.19 14.76
N LEU A 80 -3.84 -13.21 14.08
CA LEU A 80 -3.95 -11.85 14.58
C LEU A 80 -4.94 -11.71 15.74
N GLY A 81 -5.95 -12.60 15.79
CA GLY A 81 -6.97 -12.55 16.81
C GLY A 81 -7.85 -11.29 16.76
N ARG A 82 -8.82 -11.18 17.67
CA ARG A 82 -9.70 -10.00 17.74
C ARG A 82 -9.03 -8.79 18.39
N SER A 83 -8.08 -9.02 19.27
CA SER A 83 -7.37 -7.97 20.02
C SER A 83 -6.55 -7.07 19.12
N PHE A 84 -5.92 -7.63 18.08
CA PHE A 84 -5.15 -6.88 17.08
C PHE A 84 -5.93 -5.71 16.44
N ASN A 85 -7.24 -5.84 16.32
CA ASN A 85 -8.08 -4.78 15.78
C ASN A 85 -8.20 -3.53 16.68
N LYS A 86 -7.68 -3.56 17.90
CA LYS A 86 -7.67 -2.37 18.77
C LYS A 86 -6.50 -1.46 18.41
N PHE A 87 -5.29 -1.85 18.82
CA PHE A 87 -4.07 -1.05 18.68
C PHE A 87 -2.94 -1.86 18.02
N GLY A 88 -3.26 -2.68 17.03
CA GLY A 88 -2.29 -3.51 16.33
C GLY A 88 -1.53 -4.42 17.29
N ILE A 89 -0.20 -4.46 17.15
CA ILE A 89 0.70 -5.33 17.94
C ILE A 89 0.62 -5.01 19.42
N ALA A 90 0.41 -3.75 19.84
CA ALA A 90 0.27 -3.39 21.25
C ALA A 90 -0.89 -4.12 21.96
N SER A 91 -1.86 -4.61 21.20
CA SER A 91 -3.00 -5.37 21.73
C SER A 91 -2.92 -6.89 21.44
N MET A 92 -1.84 -7.38 20.83
CA MET A 92 -1.68 -8.81 20.56
C MET A 92 -1.32 -9.56 21.86
N ASN A 93 -1.79 -10.80 21.97
CA ASN A 93 -1.36 -11.68 23.06
C ASN A 93 0.04 -12.26 22.78
N ASN A 94 0.79 -12.60 23.82
CA ASN A 94 2.14 -13.14 23.68
C ASN A 94 2.21 -14.35 22.72
N ARG A 95 1.23 -15.23 22.73
CA ARG A 95 1.19 -16.39 21.83
C ARG A 95 1.20 -16.00 20.33
N GLU A 96 0.44 -14.96 19.98
CA GLU A 96 0.36 -14.44 18.62
C GLU A 96 1.65 -13.72 18.23
N VAL A 97 2.21 -12.96 19.18
CA VAL A 97 3.52 -12.29 19.05
C VAL A 97 4.63 -13.34 18.83
N ASP A 98 4.68 -14.38 19.68
CA ASP A 98 5.67 -15.45 19.60
C ASP A 98 5.60 -16.19 18.26
N PHE A 99 4.39 -16.42 17.74
CA PHE A 99 4.22 -17.05 16.44
C PHE A 99 4.88 -16.23 15.32
N TYR A 100 4.57 -14.94 15.22
CA TYR A 100 5.14 -14.08 14.19
C TYR A 100 6.66 -13.89 14.35
N GLN A 101 7.15 -13.77 15.58
CA GLN A 101 8.60 -13.72 15.82
C GLN A 101 9.31 -14.99 15.34
N ASN A 102 8.73 -16.18 15.62
CA ASN A 102 9.32 -17.43 15.19
C ASN A 102 9.18 -17.65 13.66
N LEU A 103 8.09 -17.19 13.06
CA LEU A 103 7.92 -17.20 11.61
C LEU A 103 9.00 -16.34 10.92
N ILE A 104 9.24 -15.11 11.39
CA ILE A 104 10.29 -14.24 10.84
C ILE A 104 11.69 -14.89 11.00
N LYS A 105 11.98 -15.45 12.17
CA LYS A 105 13.26 -16.17 12.39
C LYS A 105 13.40 -17.38 11.45
N LEU A 106 12.30 -18.08 11.18
CA LEU A 106 12.28 -19.18 10.24
C LEU A 106 12.57 -18.72 8.81
N CYS A 107 11.95 -17.62 8.39
CA CYS A 107 12.22 -16.98 7.11
C CYS A 107 13.68 -16.57 6.97
N GLN A 108 14.26 -15.95 7.99
CA GLN A 108 15.67 -15.55 8.03
C GLN A 108 16.61 -16.78 7.99
N LYS A 109 16.30 -17.83 8.76
CA LYS A 109 17.09 -19.07 8.80
C LYS A 109 17.22 -19.73 7.42
N TYR A 110 16.17 -19.66 6.62
CA TYR A 110 16.11 -20.26 5.29
C TYR A 110 16.34 -19.26 4.14
N ASN A 111 16.78 -18.03 4.47
CA ASN A 111 17.04 -16.97 3.49
C ASN A 111 15.85 -16.73 2.54
N SER A 112 14.64 -16.72 3.08
CA SER A 112 13.48 -16.31 2.29
C SER A 112 13.48 -14.80 2.13
N GLU A 113 12.91 -14.34 1.04
CA GLU A 113 12.75 -12.93 0.75
C GLU A 113 11.27 -12.58 0.61
N ASN A 114 10.97 -11.33 0.83
CA ASN A 114 9.60 -10.84 0.81
C ASN A 114 9.54 -9.51 0.05
N MET A 115 8.48 -9.33 -0.73
CA MET A 115 8.16 -8.05 -1.34
C MET A 115 6.70 -7.70 -1.02
N LEU A 116 6.51 -6.64 -0.23
CA LEU A 116 5.19 -6.12 0.09
C LEU A 116 4.80 -5.05 -0.91
N LEU A 117 3.62 -5.21 -1.51
CA LEU A 117 3.05 -4.29 -2.49
C LEU A 117 1.75 -3.71 -1.95
N SER A 118 1.51 -2.44 -2.22
CA SER A 118 0.24 -1.81 -1.85
C SER A 118 -0.27 -0.90 -2.96
N VAL A 119 -1.58 -0.82 -3.13
CA VAL A 119 -2.24 0.08 -4.09
C VAL A 119 -3.46 0.72 -3.45
N ASN A 120 -3.55 2.05 -3.52
CA ASN A 120 -4.70 2.80 -3.02
C ASN A 120 -5.90 2.60 -3.95
N LYS A 121 -7.06 2.22 -3.42
CA LYS A 121 -8.30 2.05 -4.19
C LYS A 121 -8.76 3.35 -4.86
N MET A 122 -8.63 4.48 -4.17
CA MET A 122 -9.00 5.77 -4.74
C MET A 122 -8.11 6.12 -5.93
N SER A 123 -6.82 5.72 -5.91
CA SER A 123 -5.93 5.92 -7.06
C SER A 123 -6.42 5.14 -8.30
N VAL A 124 -6.91 3.92 -8.11
CA VAL A 124 -7.47 3.11 -9.19
C VAL A 124 -8.69 3.78 -9.82
N ILE A 125 -9.59 4.29 -8.97
CA ILE A 125 -10.83 4.96 -9.44
C ILE A 125 -10.52 6.27 -10.16
N VAL A 126 -9.65 7.10 -9.57
CA VAL A 126 -9.28 8.40 -10.16
C VAL A 126 -8.53 8.20 -11.46
N ASN A 127 -7.62 7.21 -11.52
CA ASN A 127 -6.89 6.87 -12.74
C ASN A 127 -7.82 6.46 -13.88
N ALA A 128 -8.83 5.63 -13.60
CA ALA A 128 -9.79 5.20 -14.61
C ALA A 128 -10.51 6.38 -15.30
N ARG A 129 -10.67 7.51 -14.62
CA ARG A 129 -11.35 8.68 -15.16
C ARG A 129 -10.41 9.78 -15.67
N LEU A 130 -9.27 9.99 -15.01
CA LEU A 130 -8.47 11.19 -15.23
C LEU A 130 -7.09 10.90 -15.88
N LEU A 131 -6.65 9.65 -15.98
CA LEU A 131 -5.32 9.30 -16.44
C LEU A 131 -5.02 9.86 -17.85
N GLU A 132 -5.95 9.70 -18.80
CA GLU A 132 -5.80 10.21 -20.15
C GLU A 132 -5.69 11.73 -20.23
N TRP A 133 -6.46 12.44 -19.39
CA TRP A 133 -6.33 13.89 -19.28
C TRP A 133 -4.98 14.28 -18.67
N ILE A 134 -4.53 13.61 -17.62
CA ILE A 134 -3.22 13.84 -16.99
C ILE A 134 -2.09 13.65 -17.99
N TYR A 135 -2.08 12.56 -18.76
CA TYR A 135 -1.08 12.32 -19.78
C TYR A 135 -1.11 13.42 -20.86
N THR A 136 -2.31 13.83 -21.27
CA THR A 136 -2.47 14.89 -22.28
C THR A 136 -1.90 16.23 -21.81
N ILE A 137 -2.15 16.62 -20.54
CA ILE A 137 -1.63 17.88 -20.00
C ILE A 137 -0.13 17.82 -19.72
N ASP A 138 0.44 16.64 -19.42
CA ASP A 138 1.90 16.41 -19.33
C ASP A 138 2.55 16.57 -20.72
N GLU A 139 2.03 15.95 -21.75
CA GLU A 139 2.50 16.09 -23.13
C GLU A 139 2.48 17.54 -23.62
N LYS A 140 1.47 18.30 -23.19
CA LYS A 140 1.34 19.75 -23.47
C LYS A 140 2.16 20.64 -22.55
N ARG A 141 2.89 20.06 -21.59
CA ARG A 141 3.73 20.77 -20.61
C ARG A 141 2.96 21.79 -19.76
N LEU A 142 1.72 21.45 -19.40
CA LEU A 142 0.87 22.26 -18.54
C LEU A 142 1.07 21.95 -17.06
N ILE A 143 1.75 20.86 -16.75
CA ILE A 143 2.14 20.44 -15.39
C ILE A 143 3.61 20.05 -15.40
N ASP A 144 4.29 20.23 -14.29
CA ASP A 144 5.72 19.90 -14.18
C ASP A 144 5.96 18.46 -13.76
N ASN A 145 5.06 17.89 -12.95
CA ASN A 145 5.15 16.55 -12.42
C ASN A 145 3.77 15.87 -12.42
N PRO A 146 3.49 14.97 -13.38
CA PRO A 146 2.20 14.30 -13.47
C PRO A 146 1.92 13.41 -12.26
N TYR A 147 2.96 12.82 -11.67
CA TYR A 147 2.85 11.99 -10.49
C TYR A 147 2.35 12.79 -9.26
N LEU A 148 3.01 13.89 -8.92
CA LEU A 148 2.60 14.74 -7.78
C LEU A 148 1.24 15.41 -8.03
N PHE A 149 0.95 15.76 -9.28
CA PHE A 149 -0.34 16.32 -9.66
C PHE A 149 -1.47 15.29 -9.45
N MET A 150 -1.27 14.04 -9.88
CA MET A 150 -2.21 12.95 -9.67
C MET A 150 -2.36 12.64 -8.18
N TYR A 151 -1.25 12.55 -7.43
CA TYR A 151 -1.27 12.35 -5.98
C TYR A 151 -2.17 13.35 -5.27
N THR A 152 -2.06 14.64 -5.60
CA THR A 152 -2.86 15.69 -4.97
C THR A 152 -4.36 15.53 -5.26
N ILE A 153 -4.71 15.11 -6.48
CA ILE A 153 -6.11 14.84 -6.85
C ILE A 153 -6.64 13.61 -6.11
N ILE A 154 -5.85 12.53 -6.05
CA ILE A 154 -6.23 11.30 -5.32
C ILE A 154 -6.46 11.62 -3.84
N LYS A 155 -5.55 12.37 -3.23
CA LYS A 155 -5.66 12.79 -1.83
C LYS A 155 -6.89 13.67 -1.57
N TYR A 156 -7.23 14.56 -2.49
CA TYR A 156 -8.47 15.34 -2.42
C TYR A 156 -9.68 14.40 -2.36
N PHE A 157 -9.77 13.40 -3.24
CA PHE A 157 -10.89 12.44 -3.23
C PHE A 157 -10.90 11.54 -1.99
N ASP A 158 -9.75 11.16 -1.47
CA ASP A 158 -9.66 10.30 -0.28
C ASP A 158 -10.08 11.01 1.02
N VAL A 159 -9.89 12.33 1.11
CA VAL A 159 -9.99 13.06 2.39
C VAL A 159 -11.06 14.16 2.39
N GLU A 160 -11.20 14.93 1.31
CA GLU A 160 -11.91 16.20 1.33
C GLU A 160 -13.10 16.32 0.35
N ALA A 161 -13.14 15.47 -0.67
CA ALA A 161 -14.17 15.53 -1.69
C ALA A 161 -15.57 15.35 -1.09
N SER A 162 -16.50 16.19 -1.54
CA SER A 162 -17.90 16.08 -1.17
C SER A 162 -18.55 14.83 -1.76
N GLN A 163 -19.73 14.49 -1.26
CA GLN A 163 -20.55 13.44 -1.83
C GLN A 163 -20.81 13.68 -3.33
N LEU A 164 -21.06 14.92 -3.74
CA LEU A 164 -21.28 15.29 -5.14
C LEU A 164 -20.05 15.00 -6.02
N ALA A 165 -18.83 15.32 -5.54
CA ALA A 165 -17.61 15.06 -6.29
C ALA A 165 -17.38 13.55 -6.45
N ILE A 166 -17.60 12.77 -5.38
CA ILE A 166 -17.49 11.31 -5.42
C ILE A 166 -18.54 10.71 -6.37
N GLU A 167 -19.78 11.12 -6.28
CA GLU A 167 -20.84 10.66 -7.18
C GLU A 167 -20.50 10.97 -8.64
N THR A 168 -20.01 12.18 -8.91
CA THR A 168 -19.58 12.57 -10.26
C THR A 168 -18.39 11.76 -10.75
N LEU A 169 -17.42 11.43 -9.88
CA LEU A 169 -16.29 10.58 -10.20
C LEU A 169 -16.73 9.17 -10.60
N LEU A 170 -17.74 8.64 -9.91
CA LEU A 170 -18.20 7.25 -10.04
C LEU A 170 -19.27 7.07 -11.13
N ASP A 171 -19.99 8.14 -11.47
CA ASP A 171 -21.06 8.10 -12.47
C ASP A 171 -20.45 8.10 -13.88
N LYS A 172 -20.60 6.98 -14.58
CA LYS A 172 -20.12 6.81 -15.97
C LYS A 172 -20.87 7.67 -16.99
N ASP A 173 -22.08 8.14 -16.65
CA ASP A 173 -22.88 9.02 -17.52
C ASP A 173 -22.41 10.47 -17.41
N LYS A 174 -21.58 10.79 -16.42
CA LYS A 174 -20.95 12.10 -16.26
C LYS A 174 -19.68 12.21 -17.08
N THR A 175 -19.52 13.30 -17.78
CA THR A 175 -18.32 13.58 -18.57
C THR A 175 -17.11 13.92 -17.69
N VAL A 176 -15.90 13.67 -18.18
CA VAL A 176 -14.66 14.10 -17.49
C VAL A 176 -14.63 15.62 -17.34
N ASN A 177 -15.22 16.38 -18.28
CA ASN A 177 -15.31 17.84 -18.18
C ASN A 177 -16.24 18.28 -17.02
N GLU A 178 -17.37 17.60 -16.81
CA GLU A 178 -18.24 17.83 -15.64
C GLU A 178 -17.50 17.54 -14.35
N LEU A 179 -16.81 16.40 -14.26
CA LEU A 179 -15.98 16.00 -13.12
C LEU A 179 -14.92 17.08 -12.80
N LEU A 180 -14.13 17.50 -13.79
CA LEU A 180 -13.14 18.55 -13.63
C LEU A 180 -13.75 19.87 -13.17
N THR A 181 -14.96 20.17 -13.62
CA THR A 181 -15.70 21.38 -13.19
C THR A 181 -16.12 21.28 -11.72
N VAL A 182 -16.58 20.12 -11.26
CA VAL A 182 -16.89 19.88 -9.84
C VAL A 182 -15.63 20.01 -8.99
N ILE A 183 -14.53 19.33 -9.36
CA ILE A 183 -13.23 19.43 -8.67
C ILE A 183 -12.78 20.90 -8.56
N GLN A 184 -12.84 21.64 -9.66
CA GLN A 184 -12.46 23.06 -9.68
C GLN A 184 -13.27 23.90 -8.70
N ASN A 185 -14.58 23.71 -8.66
CA ASN A 185 -15.48 24.47 -7.80
C ASN A 185 -15.23 24.15 -6.32
N GLU A 186 -15.12 22.87 -5.97
CA GLU A 186 -14.89 22.47 -4.59
C GLU A 186 -13.51 22.89 -4.08
N MET A 187 -12.46 22.73 -4.89
CA MET A 187 -11.13 23.21 -4.52
C MET A 187 -11.10 24.72 -4.28
N ASN A 188 -11.87 25.52 -5.05
CA ASN A 188 -12.00 26.95 -4.80
C ASN A 188 -12.69 27.25 -3.45
N LEU A 189 -13.69 26.47 -3.05
CA LEU A 189 -14.33 26.60 -1.74
C LEU A 189 -13.34 26.26 -0.61
N ILE A 190 -12.59 25.15 -0.77
CA ILE A 190 -11.56 24.75 0.21
C ILE A 190 -10.47 25.81 0.32
N ILE A 191 -9.94 26.33 -0.80
CA ILE A 191 -8.95 27.42 -0.82
C ILE A 191 -9.49 28.62 -0.03
N SER A 192 -10.74 29.00 -0.24
CA SER A 192 -11.34 30.14 0.43
C SER A 192 -11.48 29.93 1.93
N SER A 193 -11.95 28.76 2.36
CA SER A 193 -12.17 28.43 3.77
C SER A 193 -10.85 28.22 4.54
N GLN A 194 -9.85 27.62 3.89
CA GLN A 194 -8.56 27.23 4.53
C GLN A 194 -7.45 28.27 4.35
N SER A 195 -7.70 29.39 3.68
CA SER A 195 -6.66 30.39 3.37
C SER A 195 -5.91 30.96 4.58
N LYS A 196 -6.53 30.93 5.76
CA LYS A 196 -5.94 31.40 7.03
C LYS A 196 -5.30 30.28 7.86
N ASN A 197 -5.53 29.02 7.52
CA ASN A 197 -4.97 27.88 8.24
C ASN A 197 -3.54 27.59 7.77
N LYS A 198 -2.55 27.93 8.62
CA LYS A 198 -1.13 27.77 8.29
C LYS A 198 -0.75 26.31 7.97
N ARG A 199 -1.36 25.33 8.65
CA ARG A 199 -1.13 23.90 8.39
C ARG A 199 -1.53 23.53 6.96
N MET A 200 -2.60 24.12 6.46
CA MET A 200 -3.15 23.83 5.13
C MET A 200 -2.45 24.63 4.00
N ALA A 201 -1.52 25.53 4.32
CA ALA A 201 -0.92 26.40 3.31
C ALA A 201 -0.26 25.65 2.14
N PRO A 202 0.51 24.57 2.32
CA PRO A 202 1.04 23.79 1.21
C PRO A 202 -0.07 23.23 0.31
N GLN A 203 -1.08 22.58 0.89
CA GLN A 203 -2.20 22.00 0.16
C GLN A 203 -3.02 23.06 -0.58
N VAL A 204 -3.28 24.20 0.04
CA VAL A 204 -3.97 25.33 -0.61
C VAL A 204 -3.19 25.82 -1.84
N ASN A 205 -1.85 25.84 -1.79
CA ASN A 205 -1.04 26.23 -2.94
C ASN A 205 -1.13 25.20 -4.08
N GLU A 206 -1.09 23.92 -3.77
CA GLU A 206 -1.29 22.84 -4.77
C GLU A 206 -2.70 22.91 -5.38
N TYR A 207 -3.73 23.13 -4.58
CA TYR A 207 -5.10 23.29 -5.10
C TYR A 207 -5.25 24.51 -6.02
N LYS A 208 -4.59 25.63 -5.73
CA LYS A 208 -4.54 26.79 -6.65
C LYS A 208 -3.92 26.43 -7.99
N LEU A 209 -2.83 25.63 -7.97
CA LEU A 209 -2.20 25.12 -9.18
C LEU A 209 -3.16 24.24 -9.98
N ILE A 210 -3.81 23.27 -9.33
CA ILE A 210 -4.77 22.37 -9.97
C ILE A 210 -5.93 23.13 -10.58
N VAL A 211 -6.54 24.07 -9.85
CA VAL A 211 -7.62 24.92 -10.35
C VAL A 211 -7.18 25.70 -11.60
N LYS A 212 -5.97 26.28 -11.59
CA LYS A 212 -5.40 26.98 -12.76
C LYS A 212 -5.23 26.05 -13.95
N VAL A 213 -4.71 24.84 -13.73
CA VAL A 213 -4.52 23.84 -14.79
C VAL A 213 -5.86 23.37 -15.35
N ILE A 214 -6.82 23.04 -14.51
CA ILE A 214 -8.18 22.63 -14.95
C ILE A 214 -8.80 23.72 -15.82
N LYS A 215 -8.78 24.99 -15.37
CA LYS A 215 -9.33 26.13 -16.12
C LYS A 215 -8.77 26.23 -17.54
N ASN A 216 -7.49 25.91 -17.70
CA ASN A 216 -6.79 26.06 -18.98
C ASN A 216 -6.80 24.81 -19.84
N SER A 217 -7.18 23.65 -19.29
CA SER A 217 -6.97 22.35 -19.98
C SER A 217 -8.17 21.40 -19.98
N LYS A 218 -9.27 21.71 -19.29
CA LYS A 218 -10.41 20.80 -19.24
C LYS A 218 -11.01 20.48 -20.61
N HIS A 219 -10.83 21.37 -21.61
CA HIS A 219 -11.24 21.12 -22.99
C HIS A 219 -10.41 20.04 -23.71
N TYR A 220 -9.30 19.60 -23.13
CA TYR A 220 -8.52 18.43 -23.62
C TYR A 220 -9.00 17.11 -23.01
N ALA A 221 -9.96 17.15 -22.08
CA ALA A 221 -10.51 15.95 -21.47
C ALA A 221 -11.19 15.08 -22.54
N LYS A 222 -10.86 13.80 -22.51
CA LYS A 222 -11.49 12.78 -23.34
C LYS A 222 -12.24 11.81 -22.45
N GLU A 223 -13.38 11.34 -22.92
CA GLU A 223 -14.13 10.32 -22.22
C GLU A 223 -13.37 8.98 -22.32
N LEU A 224 -13.29 8.27 -21.20
CA LEU A 224 -12.83 6.90 -21.13
C LEU A 224 -14.03 5.99 -20.98
N ALA A 225 -14.06 4.92 -21.77
CA ALA A 225 -15.12 3.93 -21.74
C ALA A 225 -14.93 2.86 -20.65
N ASP A 226 -13.77 2.84 -20.01
CA ASP A 226 -13.38 1.74 -19.12
C ASP A 226 -13.94 1.93 -17.71
N GLU A 227 -14.49 0.84 -17.18
CA GLU A 227 -14.86 0.78 -15.75
C GLU A 227 -13.58 0.71 -14.89
N PRO A 228 -13.57 1.33 -13.69
CA PRO A 228 -12.45 1.20 -12.78
C PRO A 228 -12.23 -0.27 -12.41
N HIS A 229 -11.07 -0.78 -12.71
CA HIS A 229 -10.63 -2.12 -12.30
C HIS A 229 -9.22 -2.05 -11.73
N PHE A 230 -8.89 -2.98 -10.85
CA PHE A 230 -7.54 -3.09 -10.34
C PHE A 230 -6.58 -3.49 -11.47
N ASP A 231 -5.54 -2.69 -11.66
CA ASP A 231 -4.54 -2.95 -12.69
C ASP A 231 -3.32 -3.67 -12.10
N TRP A 232 -3.27 -4.98 -12.32
CA TRP A 232 -2.13 -5.81 -11.94
C TRP A 232 -0.82 -5.40 -12.63
N ASN A 233 -0.86 -4.61 -13.71
CA ASN A 233 0.37 -4.15 -14.36
C ASN A 233 1.25 -3.33 -13.43
N LYS A 234 0.68 -2.64 -12.43
CA LYS A 234 1.47 -1.95 -11.40
C LYS A 234 2.28 -2.93 -10.55
N VAL A 235 1.65 -3.99 -10.06
CA VAL A 235 2.31 -5.07 -9.30
C VAL A 235 3.38 -5.74 -10.15
N ILE A 236 3.04 -6.03 -11.40
CA ILE A 236 3.91 -6.70 -12.36
C ILE A 236 5.13 -5.85 -12.71
N PHE A 237 4.99 -4.52 -12.84
CA PHE A 237 6.12 -3.64 -13.10
C PHE A 237 7.17 -3.72 -11.98
N ASP A 238 6.74 -3.65 -10.74
CA ASP A 238 7.65 -3.66 -9.61
C ASP A 238 8.24 -5.04 -9.35
N MET A 239 7.46 -6.09 -9.59
CA MET A 239 7.96 -7.47 -9.57
C MET A 239 9.02 -7.72 -10.65
N ASP A 240 8.84 -7.14 -11.85
CA ASP A 240 9.82 -7.21 -12.94
C ASP A 240 11.14 -6.52 -12.56
N LEU A 241 11.05 -5.35 -11.93
CA LEU A 241 12.22 -4.65 -11.42
C LEU A 241 12.97 -5.49 -10.38
N TRP A 242 12.26 -6.04 -9.39
CA TRP A 242 12.84 -6.91 -8.37
C TRP A 242 13.50 -8.16 -8.96
N LEU A 243 12.85 -8.84 -9.91
CA LEU A 243 13.43 -10.01 -10.58
C LEU A 243 14.64 -9.63 -11.43
N SER A 244 14.62 -8.46 -12.08
CA SER A 244 15.76 -7.96 -12.84
C SER A 244 16.97 -7.67 -11.96
N GLU A 245 16.78 -7.10 -10.78
CA GLU A 245 17.86 -6.92 -9.80
C GLU A 245 18.42 -8.27 -9.33
N ARG A 246 17.57 -9.25 -9.05
CA ARG A 246 18.01 -10.61 -8.68
C ARG A 246 18.82 -11.26 -9.80
N HIS A 247 18.39 -11.11 -11.06
CA HIS A 247 19.15 -11.62 -12.21
C HIS A 247 20.54 -10.99 -12.30
N LEU A 248 20.65 -9.69 -12.11
CA LEU A 248 21.91 -8.97 -12.19
C LEU A 248 22.85 -9.27 -11.00
N VAL A 249 22.30 -9.40 -9.80
CA VAL A 249 23.10 -9.54 -8.57
C VAL A 249 23.34 -11.01 -8.20
N GLN A 250 22.34 -11.88 -8.38
CA GLN A 250 22.36 -13.27 -7.92
C GLN A 250 22.46 -14.29 -9.05
N ASN A 251 22.50 -13.85 -10.32
CA ASN A 251 22.46 -14.71 -11.52
C ASN A 251 21.25 -15.66 -11.57
N GLU A 252 20.12 -15.27 -10.98
CA GLU A 252 18.91 -16.05 -11.07
C GLU A 252 18.16 -15.76 -12.36
N ASN A 253 17.67 -16.81 -13.02
CA ASN A 253 16.87 -16.69 -14.25
C ASN A 253 15.40 -17.00 -13.93
N SER A 254 14.49 -16.17 -14.40
CA SER A 254 13.03 -16.37 -14.26
C SER A 254 12.57 -17.75 -14.78
N GLU A 255 13.23 -18.30 -15.81
CA GLU A 255 12.97 -19.65 -16.35
C GLU A 255 13.23 -20.78 -15.33
N SER A 256 13.90 -20.52 -14.22
CA SER A 256 14.08 -21.47 -13.13
C SER A 256 13.05 -21.34 -12.00
N ILE A 257 12.14 -20.36 -12.08
CA ILE A 257 11.18 -20.02 -11.03
C ILE A 257 9.81 -20.65 -11.30
N ILE A 258 9.19 -21.21 -10.27
CA ILE A 258 7.78 -21.62 -10.26
C ILE A 258 6.99 -20.58 -9.48
N CYS A 259 5.98 -19.97 -10.13
CA CYS A 259 5.13 -18.98 -9.52
C CYS A 259 3.80 -19.61 -9.05
N HIS A 260 3.46 -19.44 -7.79
CA HIS A 260 2.23 -19.94 -7.17
C HIS A 260 1.30 -18.77 -6.83
N LEU A 261 0.13 -18.73 -7.43
CA LEU A 261 -0.86 -17.68 -7.24
C LEU A 261 -2.01 -18.17 -6.37
N ASP A 262 -2.38 -17.42 -5.34
CA ASP A 262 -3.58 -17.71 -4.57
C ASP A 262 -4.84 -17.67 -5.46
N ASN A 263 -5.92 -18.20 -4.93
CA ASN A 263 -7.19 -18.26 -5.65
C ASN A 263 -7.75 -16.86 -5.87
N GLY A 264 -7.98 -16.49 -7.12
CA GLY A 264 -8.48 -15.16 -7.51
C GLY A 264 -7.43 -14.26 -8.16
N ILE A 265 -6.14 -14.56 -8.03
CA ILE A 265 -5.08 -13.81 -8.73
C ILE A 265 -5.06 -14.21 -10.20
N PRO A 266 -5.19 -13.25 -11.14
CA PRO A 266 -5.26 -13.57 -12.57
C PRO A 266 -3.88 -13.92 -13.15
N ASP A 267 -3.74 -15.13 -13.69
CA ASP A 267 -2.49 -15.68 -14.21
C ASP A 267 -1.97 -14.99 -15.48
N GLN A 268 -2.86 -14.38 -16.26
CA GLN A 268 -2.53 -13.74 -17.53
C GLN A 268 -1.45 -12.64 -17.43
N TYR A 269 -1.35 -11.97 -16.30
CA TYR A 269 -0.37 -10.89 -16.08
C TYR A 269 1.05 -11.44 -15.86
N PHE A 270 1.17 -12.70 -15.46
CA PHE A 270 2.46 -13.32 -15.10
C PHE A 270 3.14 -14.03 -16.29
N THR A 271 2.46 -14.12 -17.42
CA THR A 271 2.99 -14.78 -18.63
C THR A 271 4.22 -14.07 -19.22
N LYS A 272 4.40 -12.77 -18.93
CA LYS A 272 5.55 -12.01 -19.44
C LYS A 272 6.91 -12.41 -18.82
N PHE A 273 6.89 -13.07 -17.66
CA PHE A 273 8.13 -13.37 -16.91
C PHE A 273 8.87 -14.62 -17.39
N ASN A 274 8.32 -15.37 -18.36
CA ASN A 274 8.88 -16.65 -18.79
C ASN A 274 9.20 -17.61 -17.62
N PHE A 275 8.34 -17.61 -16.59
CA PHE A 275 8.50 -18.57 -15.49
C PHE A 275 8.46 -20.01 -16.01
N LYS A 276 9.19 -20.90 -15.34
CA LYS A 276 9.14 -22.33 -15.64
C LYS A 276 7.71 -22.86 -15.60
N GLU A 277 6.92 -22.38 -14.64
CA GLU A 277 5.53 -22.75 -14.45
C GLU A 277 4.80 -21.64 -13.68
N VAL A 278 3.55 -21.37 -14.04
CA VAL A 278 2.62 -20.54 -13.27
C VAL A 278 1.47 -21.42 -12.80
N ARG A 279 1.39 -21.65 -11.51
CA ARG A 279 0.34 -22.43 -10.84
C ARG A 279 -0.71 -21.48 -10.28
N LYS A 280 -1.92 -21.53 -10.84
CA LYS A 280 -3.05 -20.71 -10.43
C LYS A 280 -3.99 -21.44 -9.50
N GLY A 281 -4.75 -20.67 -8.71
CA GLY A 281 -5.75 -21.23 -7.79
C GLY A 281 -5.12 -22.09 -6.70
N CYS A 282 -3.92 -21.75 -6.27
CA CYS A 282 -3.23 -22.45 -5.20
C CYS A 282 -4.02 -22.29 -3.88
N ASN A 283 -4.26 -23.41 -3.23
CA ASN A 283 -4.96 -23.38 -1.94
C ASN A 283 -3.93 -23.32 -0.81
N SER A 284 -4.04 -22.33 0.06
CA SER A 284 -3.18 -22.18 1.24
C SER A 284 -3.15 -23.40 2.18
N LYS A 285 -4.16 -24.28 2.12
CA LYS A 285 -4.12 -25.56 2.85
C LYS A 285 -3.07 -26.53 2.34
N GLU A 286 -2.83 -26.50 1.03
CA GLU A 286 -1.98 -27.47 0.33
C GLU A 286 -0.63 -26.86 0.01
N VAL A 287 -0.58 -25.55 -0.24
CA VAL A 287 0.64 -24.83 -0.64
C VAL A 287 1.09 -23.93 0.50
N VAL A 288 2.07 -24.40 1.25
CA VAL A 288 2.58 -23.74 2.47
C VAL A 288 3.07 -22.32 2.19
N GLY A 289 3.75 -22.08 1.07
CA GLY A 289 4.25 -20.76 0.73
C GLY A 289 3.15 -19.71 0.51
N VAL A 290 2.01 -20.08 -0.09
CA VAL A 290 0.83 -19.19 -0.20
C VAL A 290 0.28 -18.86 1.20
N ARG A 291 0.30 -19.82 2.12
CA ARG A 291 -0.12 -19.58 3.51
C ARG A 291 0.83 -18.64 4.25
N VAL A 292 2.14 -18.69 3.97
CA VAL A 292 3.11 -17.72 4.52
C VAL A 292 2.81 -16.32 3.99
N ALA A 293 2.56 -16.18 2.70
CA ALA A 293 2.16 -14.91 2.10
C ALA A 293 0.84 -14.37 2.74
N ASP A 294 -0.19 -15.25 3.00
CA ASP A 294 -1.40 -14.86 3.78
C ASP A 294 -1.03 -14.30 5.17
N TYR A 295 -0.08 -14.90 5.86
CA TYR A 295 0.32 -14.42 7.18
C TYR A 295 0.93 -13.02 7.13
N PHE A 296 1.81 -12.74 6.18
CA PHE A 296 2.46 -11.45 6.03
C PHE A 296 1.51 -10.38 5.47
N VAL A 297 0.75 -10.69 4.42
CA VAL A 297 -0.24 -9.74 3.90
C VAL A 297 -1.34 -9.46 4.93
N GLY A 298 -1.66 -10.45 5.76
CA GLY A 298 -2.62 -10.33 6.83
C GLY A 298 -2.20 -9.34 7.90
N ILE A 299 -0.97 -9.46 8.43
CA ILE A 299 -0.47 -8.54 9.46
C ILE A 299 -0.24 -7.14 8.88
N ALA A 300 0.40 -7.01 7.73
CA ALA A 300 0.66 -5.71 7.11
C ALA A 300 -0.65 -4.97 6.77
N GLY A 301 -1.55 -5.62 6.02
CA GLY A 301 -2.82 -5.02 5.64
C GLY A 301 -3.74 -4.71 6.82
N GLY A 302 -3.74 -5.58 7.84
CA GLY A 302 -4.48 -5.33 9.08
C GLY A 302 -3.93 -4.14 9.87
N TYR A 303 -2.60 -4.00 9.90
CA TYR A 303 -1.93 -2.89 10.58
C TYR A 303 -2.20 -1.56 9.87
N ILE A 304 -2.03 -1.52 8.54
CA ILE A 304 -2.35 -0.36 7.69
C ILE A 304 -3.79 0.11 7.91
N LYS A 305 -4.74 -0.84 7.90
CA LYS A 305 -6.16 -0.54 8.14
C LYS A 305 -6.39 0.10 9.52
N ASN A 306 -5.82 -0.49 10.57
CA ASN A 306 -6.02 -0.03 11.94
C ASN A 306 -5.35 1.33 12.20
N LEU A 307 -4.13 1.54 11.69
CA LEU A 307 -3.44 2.82 11.74
C LEU A 307 -4.26 3.93 11.08
N ARG A 308 -4.84 3.66 9.90
CA ARG A 308 -5.70 4.62 9.21
C ARG A 308 -6.93 5.00 10.04
N ARG A 309 -7.60 4.00 10.61
CA ARG A 309 -8.80 4.23 11.44
C ARG A 309 -8.50 5.16 12.62
N ASP A 310 -7.35 4.97 13.26
CA ASP A 310 -7.02 5.63 14.53
C ASP A 310 -6.17 6.90 14.35
N ASN A 311 -5.54 7.12 13.18
CA ASN A 311 -4.76 8.32 12.89
C ASN A 311 -5.69 9.46 12.45
N LEU A 312 -6.26 10.17 13.40
CA LEU A 312 -7.30 11.16 13.16
C LEU A 312 -6.86 12.58 13.57
N TYR A 313 -7.48 13.58 12.96
CA TYR A 313 -7.41 14.96 13.44
C TYR A 313 -8.23 15.11 14.72
N ASN A 314 -7.70 15.93 15.64
CA ASN A 314 -8.53 16.39 16.76
C ASN A 314 -9.62 17.33 16.20
N PRO A 315 -10.90 17.02 16.37
CA PRO A 315 -11.99 17.87 15.85
C PRO A 315 -12.03 19.24 16.52
N ASP A 316 -11.55 19.36 17.76
CA ASP A 316 -11.52 20.61 18.53
C ASP A 316 -10.28 21.48 18.19
N SER A 317 -9.28 20.92 17.52
CA SER A 317 -8.04 21.59 17.13
C SER A 317 -7.65 21.19 15.69
N PRO A 318 -8.41 21.62 14.67
CA PRO A 318 -8.20 21.17 13.29
C PRO A 318 -6.89 21.70 12.67
N GLU A 319 -6.22 22.64 13.31
CA GLU A 319 -4.88 23.14 12.95
C GLU A 319 -3.74 22.20 13.39
N GLU A 320 -4.01 21.29 14.32
CA GLU A 320 -3.04 20.30 14.74
C GLU A 320 -2.91 19.15 13.74
N PRO A 321 -1.73 18.48 13.68
CA PRO A 321 -1.57 17.28 12.87
C PRO A 321 -2.43 16.12 13.41
N LYS A 322 -2.63 15.11 12.57
CA LYS A 322 -3.23 13.84 13.00
C LYS A 322 -2.38 13.21 14.10
N ARG A 323 -3.04 12.48 15.00
CA ARG A 323 -2.38 11.76 16.10
C ARG A 323 -2.98 10.36 16.25
N LEU A 324 -2.14 9.42 16.64
CA LEU A 324 -2.58 8.11 17.12
C LEU A 324 -2.90 8.20 18.62
N PRO A 325 -3.84 7.39 19.14
CA PRO A 325 -3.96 7.14 20.57
C PRO A 325 -2.63 6.61 21.15
N LYS A 326 -2.28 7.05 22.37
CA LYS A 326 -1.03 6.63 23.01
C LYS A 326 -0.93 5.12 23.25
N GLU A 327 -2.06 4.45 23.35
CA GLU A 327 -2.17 3.00 23.53
C GLU A 327 -1.55 2.19 22.36
N TRP A 328 -1.31 2.82 21.22
CA TRP A 328 -0.55 2.22 20.11
C TRP A 328 0.92 1.94 20.48
N PHE A 329 1.41 2.58 21.54
CA PHE A 329 2.79 2.47 22.01
C PHE A 329 2.92 1.75 23.36
N ASP A 330 1.82 1.21 23.91
CA ASP A 330 1.82 0.43 25.16
C ASP A 330 2.32 -1.00 24.90
N PHE A 331 3.56 -1.11 24.42
CA PHE A 331 4.20 -2.40 24.18
C PHE A 331 4.74 -3.01 25.46
N ASN A 332 4.68 -4.35 25.54
CA ASN A 332 5.65 -5.11 26.32
C ASN A 332 6.91 -5.38 25.47
N GLU A 333 7.96 -5.94 26.09
CA GLU A 333 9.24 -6.19 25.43
C GLU A 333 9.12 -7.12 24.20
N ASN A 334 8.27 -8.15 24.28
CA ASN A 334 8.04 -9.07 23.15
C ASN A 334 7.35 -8.37 21.97
N GLN A 335 6.34 -7.55 22.27
CA GLN A 335 5.62 -6.78 21.25
C GLN A 335 6.53 -5.74 20.59
N PHE A 336 7.36 -5.03 21.37
CA PHE A 336 8.37 -4.11 20.87
C PHE A 336 9.36 -4.84 19.93
N SER A 337 9.87 -6.00 20.35
CA SER A 337 10.77 -6.82 19.55
C SER A 337 10.12 -7.29 18.25
N LEU A 338 8.82 -7.64 18.27
CA LEU A 338 8.10 -8.01 17.05
C LEU A 338 8.00 -6.83 16.08
N VAL A 339 7.72 -5.60 16.55
CA VAL A 339 7.67 -4.42 15.68
C VAL A 339 9.02 -4.19 15.00
N LYS A 340 10.13 -4.31 15.73
CA LYS A 340 11.48 -4.21 15.15
C LYS A 340 11.74 -5.30 14.11
N ASN A 341 11.43 -6.55 14.43
CA ASN A 341 11.62 -7.67 13.51
C ASN A 341 10.79 -7.51 12.21
N LEU A 342 9.59 -6.93 12.30
CA LEU A 342 8.78 -6.62 11.13
C LEU A 342 9.35 -5.46 10.32
N ALA A 343 9.92 -4.44 10.99
CA ALA A 343 10.59 -3.36 10.28
C ALA A 343 11.79 -3.90 9.46
N ASP A 344 12.62 -4.71 10.10
CA ASP A 344 13.76 -5.35 9.45
C ASP A 344 13.32 -6.30 8.32
N PHE A 345 12.23 -7.07 8.55
CA PHE A 345 11.73 -8.01 7.56
C PHE A 345 11.11 -7.35 6.33
N PHE A 346 10.38 -6.24 6.51
CA PHE A 346 9.70 -5.57 5.39
C PHE A 346 10.53 -4.46 4.75
N PHE A 347 11.47 -3.83 5.47
CA PHE A 347 12.08 -2.57 5.05
C PHE A 347 13.60 -2.50 5.20
N ASP A 348 14.28 -3.61 5.49
CA ASP A 348 15.73 -3.65 5.45
C ASP A 348 16.23 -3.61 3.99
N ASP A 349 17.07 -2.65 3.67
CA ASP A 349 17.66 -2.48 2.34
C ASP A 349 18.44 -3.72 1.85
N SER A 350 18.89 -4.60 2.78
CA SER A 350 19.54 -5.87 2.44
C SER A 350 18.58 -6.94 1.91
N GLN A 351 17.28 -6.79 2.14
CA GLN A 351 16.23 -7.76 1.80
C GLN A 351 15.26 -7.25 0.75
N TYR A 352 15.65 -6.44 -0.20
CA TYR A 352 14.86 -6.04 -1.38
C TYR A 352 13.33 -5.97 -1.15
N SER A 353 12.89 -5.40 -0.04
CA SER A 353 11.47 -5.21 0.18
C SER A 353 11.03 -3.88 -0.40
N PHE A 354 10.34 -3.93 -1.52
CA PHE A 354 9.76 -2.74 -2.14
C PHE A 354 8.36 -2.50 -1.63
N VAL A 355 8.14 -1.32 -1.13
CA VAL A 355 6.79 -0.81 -0.96
C VAL A 355 6.48 0.13 -2.10
N VAL A 356 5.42 -0.13 -2.81
CA VAL A 356 5.31 0.25 -4.19
C VAL A 356 4.31 1.36 -4.50
N ASP A 357 3.24 1.55 -3.73
CA ASP A 357 2.29 2.60 -4.08
C ASP A 357 2.54 3.90 -3.34
N THR A 358 3.10 4.82 -4.08
CA THR A 358 3.39 6.18 -3.65
C THR A 358 2.14 7.07 -3.47
N TYR A 359 0.95 6.58 -3.84
CA TYR A 359 -0.32 7.28 -3.56
C TYR A 359 -1.00 6.80 -2.27
N PHE A 360 -0.44 5.82 -1.59
CA PHE A 360 -1.04 5.20 -0.43
C PHE A 360 -0.43 5.69 0.90
N ASP A 361 -0.83 6.87 1.34
CA ASP A 361 -0.36 7.50 2.59
C ASP A 361 -0.47 6.59 3.83
N ASN A 362 -1.45 5.68 3.85
CA ASN A 362 -1.65 4.79 4.99
C ASN A 362 -0.57 3.71 5.06
N GLU A 363 -0.08 3.25 3.92
CA GLU A 363 1.07 2.35 3.84
C GLU A 363 2.35 3.08 4.25
N GLU A 364 2.57 4.29 3.73
CA GLU A 364 3.71 5.11 4.13
C GLU A 364 3.71 5.39 5.63
N PHE A 365 2.54 5.59 6.23
CA PHE A 365 2.43 5.73 7.68
C PHE A 365 2.74 4.43 8.43
N PHE A 366 2.36 3.27 7.89
CA PHE A 366 2.75 1.96 8.41
C PHE A 366 4.28 1.79 8.40
N ARG A 367 4.93 2.10 7.28
CA ARG A 367 6.38 2.09 7.17
C ARG A 367 7.02 3.04 8.19
N ALA A 368 6.53 4.27 8.27
CA ALA A 368 7.03 5.27 9.23
C ALA A 368 6.87 4.79 10.67
N PHE A 369 5.75 4.13 11.01
CA PHE A 369 5.51 3.60 12.35
C PHE A 369 6.52 2.52 12.73
N LEU A 370 6.71 1.50 11.88
CA LEU A 370 7.66 0.42 12.14
C LEU A 370 9.09 0.95 12.23
N THR A 371 9.50 1.78 11.26
CA THR A 371 10.84 2.38 11.23
C THR A 371 11.08 3.28 12.45
N TYR A 372 10.08 4.07 12.86
CA TYR A 372 10.19 4.90 14.06
C TYR A 372 10.49 4.06 15.32
N VAL A 373 9.74 2.99 15.54
CA VAL A 373 9.99 2.09 16.68
C VAL A 373 11.37 1.45 16.59
N SER A 374 11.84 1.11 15.40
CA SER A 374 13.16 0.51 15.17
C SER A 374 14.33 1.46 15.46
N THR A 375 14.11 2.77 15.54
CA THR A 375 15.17 3.72 15.91
C THR A 375 15.64 3.56 17.35
N TYR A 376 14.84 2.95 18.23
CA TYR A 376 15.21 2.71 19.61
C TYR A 376 16.09 1.48 19.73
N LYS A 377 17.16 1.60 20.50
CA LYS A 377 18.13 0.52 20.71
C LYS A 377 17.47 -0.70 21.33
N ASP A 378 16.75 -0.49 22.41
CA ASP A 378 16.09 -1.54 23.18
C ASP A 378 14.76 -1.06 23.77
N PHE A 379 14.04 -1.98 24.43
CA PHE A 379 12.74 -1.70 25.04
C PHE A 379 12.84 -0.72 26.20
N GLN A 380 13.95 -0.69 26.93
CA GLN A 380 14.13 0.24 28.04
C GLN A 380 14.20 1.68 27.53
N ASP A 381 14.99 1.94 26.50
CA ASP A 381 15.08 3.25 25.85
C ASP A 381 13.72 3.72 25.33
N PHE A 382 12.94 2.79 24.75
CA PHE A 382 11.60 3.08 24.23
C PHE A 382 10.62 3.38 25.38
N SER A 383 10.54 2.52 26.39
CA SER A 383 9.54 2.61 27.46
C SER A 383 9.76 3.79 28.44
N CYS A 384 10.97 4.37 28.47
CA CYS A 384 11.24 5.59 29.22
C CYS A 384 10.52 6.83 28.66
N ILE A 385 9.98 6.74 27.44
CA ILE A 385 9.29 7.83 26.76
C ILE A 385 7.77 7.61 26.90
N GLY A 386 7.05 8.66 27.25
CA GLY A 386 5.59 8.57 27.38
C GLY A 386 4.90 8.44 26.03
N GLY A 387 3.77 7.72 25.99
CA GLY A 387 2.99 7.46 24.77
C GLY A 387 2.61 8.72 24.00
N GLU A 388 2.29 9.83 24.64
CA GLU A 388 2.00 11.12 24.00
C GLU A 388 3.19 11.65 23.18
N VAL A 389 4.41 11.48 23.66
CA VAL A 389 5.62 11.88 22.93
C VAL A 389 5.85 10.96 21.73
N HIS A 390 5.54 9.66 21.86
CA HIS A 390 5.61 8.73 20.74
C HIS A 390 4.66 9.12 19.61
N THR A 391 3.42 9.56 19.94
CA THR A 391 2.44 9.98 18.93
C THR A 391 2.95 11.18 18.11
N GLU A 392 3.63 12.13 18.73
CA GLU A 392 4.22 13.28 18.06
C GLU A 392 5.41 12.88 17.16
N LYS A 393 6.30 12.03 17.71
CA LYS A 393 7.51 11.62 16.99
C LYS A 393 7.23 10.72 15.79
N VAL A 394 6.28 9.80 15.89
CA VAL A 394 5.91 8.95 14.73
C VAL A 394 5.32 9.78 13.61
N PHE A 395 4.54 10.81 13.95
CA PHE A 395 4.00 11.72 12.93
C PHE A 395 5.11 12.56 12.27
N ALA A 396 6.11 13.00 13.04
CA ALA A 396 7.28 13.68 12.47
C ALA A 396 8.07 12.76 11.53
N GLN A 397 8.23 11.48 11.85
CA GLN A 397 8.85 10.49 10.97
C GLN A 397 8.06 10.31 9.67
N TYR A 398 6.75 10.16 9.76
CA TYR A 398 5.87 10.08 8.59
C TYR A 398 5.97 11.33 7.70
N HIS A 399 5.98 12.51 8.31
CA HIS A 399 6.14 13.76 7.57
C HIS A 399 7.48 13.82 6.83
N GLN A 400 8.57 13.35 7.46
CA GLN A 400 9.87 13.28 6.82
C GLN A 400 9.87 12.34 5.61
N PHE A 401 9.28 11.15 5.72
CA PHE A 401 9.14 10.23 4.59
C PHE A 401 8.35 10.84 3.44
N SER A 402 7.26 11.55 3.75
CA SER A 402 6.48 12.26 2.73
C SER A 402 7.31 13.34 2.04
N LEU A 403 8.12 14.11 2.77
CA LEU A 403 9.02 15.11 2.19
C LEU A 403 10.09 14.47 1.28
N ASP A 404 10.72 13.40 1.73
CA ASP A 404 11.75 12.69 0.97
C ASP A 404 11.18 12.15 -0.35
N ARG A 405 9.99 11.56 -0.31
CA ARG A 405 9.27 11.11 -1.51
C ARG A 405 9.01 12.26 -2.49
N TRP A 406 8.57 13.40 -2.00
CA TRP A 406 8.35 14.59 -2.84
C TRP A 406 9.63 15.09 -3.47
N GLN A 407 10.72 15.12 -2.70
CA GLN A 407 12.03 15.52 -3.19
C GLN A 407 12.57 14.58 -4.29
N LEU A 408 12.31 13.28 -4.18
CA LEU A 408 12.69 12.29 -5.20
C LEU A 408 11.79 12.38 -6.45
N ALA A 409 10.51 12.66 -6.29
CA ALA A 409 9.56 12.72 -7.40
C ALA A 409 9.86 13.85 -8.39
N ILE A 410 10.41 14.99 -7.93
CA ILE A 410 10.73 16.16 -8.77
C ILE A 410 11.80 15.83 -9.81
N PRO A 411 13.03 15.39 -9.44
CA PRO A 411 14.06 15.04 -10.42
C PRO A 411 13.66 13.85 -11.29
N THR A 412 12.91 12.89 -10.76
CA THR A 412 12.41 11.72 -11.52
C THR A 412 11.53 12.16 -12.69
N ALA A 413 10.53 13.01 -12.46
CA ALA A 413 9.67 13.53 -13.52
C ALA A 413 10.47 14.30 -14.59
N SER A 414 11.47 15.09 -14.17
CA SER A 414 12.36 15.81 -15.08
C SER A 414 13.20 14.84 -15.94
N ALA A 415 13.74 13.78 -15.33
CA ALA A 415 14.52 12.76 -16.03
C ALA A 415 13.66 11.99 -17.04
N VAL A 416 12.47 11.55 -16.64
CA VAL A 416 11.50 10.86 -17.52
C VAL A 416 11.19 11.74 -18.73
N ARG A 417 10.90 13.01 -18.52
CA ARG A 417 10.60 13.95 -19.59
C ARG A 417 11.78 14.18 -20.53
N LYS A 418 13.01 14.23 -20.01
CA LYS A 418 14.22 14.36 -20.79
C LYS A 418 14.52 13.13 -21.64
N LEU A 419 14.28 11.93 -21.13
CA LEU A 419 14.60 10.67 -21.79
C LEU A 419 13.50 10.23 -22.79
N TYR A 420 12.24 10.46 -22.45
CA TYR A 420 11.10 9.92 -23.19
C TYR A 420 10.20 10.99 -23.82
N GLY A 421 10.41 12.26 -23.51
CA GLY A 421 9.59 13.38 -23.99
C GLY A 421 8.31 13.61 -23.18
N SER A 422 7.67 12.55 -22.68
CA SER A 422 6.50 12.57 -21.79
C SER A 422 6.49 11.37 -20.87
N TYR A 423 5.71 11.44 -19.80
CA TYR A 423 5.52 10.33 -18.86
C TYR A 423 4.88 9.12 -19.56
N ARG A 424 3.83 9.35 -20.36
CA ARG A 424 3.16 8.32 -21.18
C ARG A 424 4.13 7.52 -22.04
N ASN A 425 5.06 8.19 -22.71
CA ASN A 425 6.04 7.51 -23.56
C ASN A 425 6.96 6.59 -22.76
N GLY A 426 7.38 6.99 -21.57
CA GLY A 426 8.16 6.14 -20.67
C GLY A 426 7.39 4.90 -20.22
N VAL A 427 6.11 5.08 -19.84
CA VAL A 427 5.21 3.98 -19.47
C VAL A 427 5.01 3.01 -20.62
N ASN A 428 4.73 3.52 -21.83
CA ASN A 428 4.51 2.68 -23.02
C ASN A 428 5.74 1.86 -23.43
N LYS A 429 6.94 2.32 -23.08
CA LYS A 429 8.19 1.56 -23.29
C LYS A 429 8.43 0.52 -22.20
N GLY A 430 7.71 0.57 -21.09
CA GLY A 430 7.93 -0.27 -19.94
C GLY A 430 9.08 0.19 -19.02
N ASP A 431 9.66 1.35 -19.26
CA ASP A 431 10.81 1.88 -18.50
C ASP A 431 10.38 2.77 -17.33
N VAL A 432 9.11 3.14 -17.27
CA VAL A 432 8.52 4.00 -16.24
C VAL A 432 7.26 3.35 -15.70
N ARG A 433 7.15 3.34 -14.39
CA ARG A 433 5.97 2.82 -13.70
C ARG A 433 4.70 3.58 -14.10
N PRO A 434 3.57 2.90 -14.35
CA PRO A 434 2.28 3.56 -14.58
C PRO A 434 1.86 4.45 -13.39
N LEU A 435 1.20 5.57 -13.69
CA LEU A 435 0.67 6.49 -12.68
C LEU A 435 -0.41 5.84 -11.83
#